data_a4ff9ebdb5e47936b7cee5c07f11a2e8
#
_entry.id   a4ff9ebdb5e47936b7cee5c07f11a2e8
#
_cell.length_a   1.000
_cell.length_b   1.000
_cell.length_c   1.000
_cell.angle_alpha   90.00
_cell.angle_beta   90.00
_cell.angle_gamma   90.00
#
_symmetry.space_group_name_H-M   'P 1'
#
loop_
_entity.id
_entity.type
_entity.pdbx_description
1 polymer ?
#
loop_
_entity_poly.entity_id
_entity_poly.type
_entity_poly.pdbx_seq_one_letter_code
_entity_poly.pdbx_strand_id
1 'polypeptide(L)'
;MADIYHIWANKKQGISDKDFANGMRHFLQQLQDEGKMISYRITRCKLGFRSIQDLPEWHIMMEFHNMAQLEQAFARVVPQEGELEKKHVSFNKYVEDDIQHALYR
;
A
#
# COMPACT_ATOMS: atom_id res chain seq x y z
N MET A 1 -18.27 -0.78 11.16
CA MET A 1 -17.97 -1.34 9.83
C MET A 1 -16.53 -0.97 9.48
N ALA A 2 -15.78 -1.92 8.96
CA ALA A 2 -14.38 -1.66 8.61
C ALA A 2 -14.28 -0.80 7.35
N ASP A 3 -13.24 0.00 7.28
CA ASP A 3 -12.87 0.75 6.09
C ASP A 3 -11.72 0.04 5.40
N ILE A 4 -11.84 -0.14 4.10
CA ILE A 4 -10.80 -0.81 3.31
C ILE A 4 -10.25 0.20 2.30
N TYR A 5 -8.98 0.51 2.44
CA TYR A 5 -8.28 1.43 1.56
C TYR A 5 -7.54 0.63 0.49
N HIS A 6 -7.81 0.98 -0.75
CA HIS A 6 -7.25 0.27 -1.90
C HIS A 6 -6.24 1.16 -2.62
N ILE A 7 -5.13 0.57 -2.98
CA ILE A 7 -4.13 1.23 -3.83
C ILE A 7 -3.88 0.33 -5.03
N TRP A 8 -3.89 0.92 -6.22
CA TRP A 8 -3.44 0.27 -7.45
C TRP A 8 -2.17 0.96 -7.90
N ALA A 9 -1.12 0.19 -8.15
CA ALA A 9 0.18 0.75 -8.49
C ALA A 9 0.95 -0.17 -9.42
N ASN A 10 1.85 0.41 -10.19
CA ASN A 10 2.85 -0.33 -10.95
C ASN A 10 4.19 -0.19 -10.25
N LYS A 11 4.96 -1.28 -10.22
CA LYS A 11 6.31 -1.19 -9.69
C LYS A 11 7.21 -0.47 -10.67
N LYS A 12 8.24 0.21 -10.17
CA LYS A 12 9.21 0.87 -11.02
C LYS A 12 10.03 -0.15 -11.80
N GLN A 13 10.49 0.25 -12.98
CA GLN A 13 11.37 -0.58 -13.79
C GLN A 13 12.67 -0.85 -13.03
N GLY A 14 13.22 -2.04 -13.26
CA GLY A 14 14.45 -2.44 -12.62
C GLY A 14 14.27 -3.05 -11.24
N ILE A 15 13.05 -3.07 -10.71
CA ILE A 15 12.74 -3.68 -9.42
C ILE A 15 12.06 -5.01 -9.69
N SER A 16 12.55 -6.09 -9.06
CA SER A 16 11.92 -7.40 -9.23
C SER A 16 10.59 -7.46 -8.51
N ASP A 17 9.72 -8.38 -8.96
CA ASP A 17 8.44 -8.60 -8.29
C ASP A 17 8.63 -9.00 -6.84
N LYS A 18 9.64 -9.80 -6.57
CA LYS A 18 9.96 -10.25 -5.22
C LYS A 18 10.37 -9.08 -4.32
N ASP A 19 11.23 -8.22 -4.82
CA ASP A 19 11.69 -7.06 -4.05
C ASP A 19 10.56 -6.08 -3.80
N PHE A 20 9.70 -5.88 -4.80
CA PHE A 20 8.51 -5.05 -4.65
C PHE A 20 7.60 -5.58 -3.56
N ALA A 21 7.24 -6.87 -3.65
CA ALA A 21 6.33 -7.48 -2.68
C ALA A 21 6.92 -7.45 -1.26
N ASN A 22 8.21 -7.73 -1.14
CA ASN A 22 8.88 -7.73 0.16
C ASN A 22 8.93 -6.33 0.76
N GLY A 23 9.21 -5.31 -0.06
CA GLY A 23 9.23 -3.93 0.41
C GLY A 23 7.86 -3.46 0.89
N MET A 24 6.81 -3.78 0.13
CA MET A 24 5.45 -3.45 0.53
C MET A 24 5.06 -4.17 1.81
N ARG A 25 5.35 -5.46 1.89
CA ARG A 25 5.02 -6.25 3.08
C ARG A 25 5.72 -5.70 4.32
N HIS A 26 6.97 -5.35 4.19
CA HIS A 26 7.74 -4.82 5.31
C HIS A 26 7.12 -3.52 5.86
N PHE A 27 6.75 -2.62 4.97
CA PHE A 27 6.12 -1.36 5.35
C PHE A 27 4.75 -1.59 6.01
N LEU A 28 3.90 -2.39 5.38
CA LEU A 28 2.55 -2.62 5.87
C LEU A 28 2.53 -3.43 7.16
N GLN A 29 3.44 -4.40 7.28
CA GLN A 29 3.56 -5.18 8.50
C GLN A 29 3.95 -4.30 9.68
N GLN A 30 4.79 -3.29 9.45
CA GLN A 30 5.14 -2.35 10.50
C GLN A 30 3.90 -1.60 11.02
N LEU A 31 3.04 -1.16 10.12
CA LEU A 31 1.81 -0.47 10.52
C LEU A 31 0.88 -1.39 11.29
N GLN A 32 0.77 -2.64 10.86
CA GLN A 32 -0.06 -3.61 11.56
C GLN A 32 0.50 -3.91 12.96
N ASP A 33 1.80 -4.08 13.08
CA ASP A 33 2.46 -4.37 14.35
C ASP A 33 2.31 -3.20 15.33
N GLU A 34 2.22 -1.97 14.82
CA GLU A 34 2.00 -0.78 15.65
C GLU A 34 0.53 -0.56 16.00
N GLY A 35 -0.37 -1.44 15.59
CA GLY A 35 -1.79 -1.28 15.84
C GLY A 35 -2.46 -0.21 15.00
N LYS A 36 -1.82 0.23 13.91
CA LYS A 36 -2.34 1.28 13.02
C LYS A 36 -3.20 0.72 11.91
N MET A 37 -3.32 -0.58 11.81
CA MET A 37 -4.04 -1.25 10.74
C MET A 37 -4.44 -2.64 11.21
N ILE A 38 -5.61 -3.12 10.78
CA ILE A 38 -6.08 -4.46 11.15
C ILE A 38 -5.33 -5.52 10.35
N SER A 39 -5.33 -5.37 9.04
CA SER A 39 -4.73 -6.34 8.13
C SER A 39 -4.44 -5.68 6.80
N TYR A 40 -3.67 -6.37 5.99
CA TYR A 40 -3.39 -5.92 4.63
C TYR A 40 -3.31 -7.12 3.71
N ARG A 41 -3.41 -6.85 2.40
CA ARG A 41 -3.25 -7.87 1.39
C ARG A 41 -2.60 -7.25 0.17
N ILE A 42 -1.62 -7.95 -0.39
CA ILE A 42 -0.91 -7.53 -1.61
C ILE A 42 -1.25 -8.54 -2.68
N THR A 43 -1.88 -8.07 -3.76
CA THR A 43 -2.28 -8.92 -4.86
C THR A 43 -1.77 -8.35 -6.17
N ARG A 44 -1.76 -9.19 -7.19
CA ARG A 44 -1.27 -8.86 -8.50
C ARG A 44 -2.31 -9.28 -9.53
N CYS A 45 -2.62 -8.41 -10.48
CA CYS A 45 -3.59 -8.73 -11.52
C CYS A 45 -3.07 -9.88 -12.38
N LYS A 46 -3.90 -10.91 -12.53
CA LYS A 46 -3.55 -12.03 -13.37
C LYS A 46 -3.64 -11.63 -14.84
N LEU A 47 -2.65 -11.99 -15.60
CA LEU A 47 -2.60 -11.67 -17.03
C LEU A 47 -3.88 -12.17 -17.73
N GLY A 48 -4.49 -11.29 -18.51
CA GLY A 48 -5.71 -11.63 -19.25
C GLY A 48 -7.00 -11.48 -18.45
N PHE A 49 -6.94 -11.13 -17.18
CA PHE A 49 -8.12 -10.99 -16.33
C PHE A 49 -8.36 -9.56 -15.88
N ARG A 50 -8.19 -8.63 -16.81
CA ARG A 50 -8.38 -7.21 -16.53
C ARG A 50 -9.09 -6.58 -17.71
N SER A 51 -10.30 -6.06 -17.46
CA SER A 51 -11.09 -5.40 -18.50
C SER A 51 -10.93 -3.88 -18.46
N ILE A 52 -10.46 -3.34 -17.36
CA ILE A 52 -10.25 -1.89 -17.21
C ILE A 52 -8.90 -1.54 -17.81
N GLN A 53 -8.90 -0.64 -18.79
CA GLN A 53 -7.67 -0.17 -19.41
C GLN A 53 -6.84 0.64 -18.41
N ASP A 54 -5.53 0.49 -18.50
CA ASP A 54 -4.56 1.25 -17.71
C ASP A 54 -4.68 1.04 -16.20
N LEU A 55 -5.42 0.00 -15.77
CA LEU A 55 -5.41 -0.37 -14.36
C LEU A 55 -4.04 -0.92 -14.00
N PRO A 56 -3.37 -0.37 -12.98
CA PRO A 56 -2.06 -0.87 -12.58
C PRO A 56 -2.10 -2.33 -12.16
N GLU A 57 -0.95 -2.97 -12.26
CA GLU A 57 -0.84 -4.41 -12.04
C GLU A 57 -1.02 -4.83 -10.59
N TRP A 58 -0.47 -4.06 -9.65
CA TRP A 58 -0.48 -4.42 -8.24
C TRP A 58 -1.65 -3.76 -7.53
N HIS A 59 -2.30 -4.52 -6.66
CA HIS A 59 -3.43 -4.06 -5.86
C HIS A 59 -3.14 -4.36 -4.41
N ILE A 60 -3.12 -3.32 -3.60
CA ILE A 60 -2.84 -3.41 -2.17
C ILE A 60 -4.09 -3.00 -1.41
N MET A 61 -4.54 -3.84 -0.49
CA MET A 61 -5.68 -3.56 0.36
C MET A 61 -5.21 -3.42 1.79
N MET A 62 -5.72 -2.38 2.47
CA MET A 62 -5.40 -2.12 3.87
C MET A 62 -6.70 -1.96 4.63
N GLU A 63 -6.91 -2.76 5.66
CA GLU A 63 -8.13 -2.74 6.45
C GLU A 63 -7.93 -1.99 7.75
N PHE A 64 -8.85 -1.07 8.04
CA PHE A 64 -8.84 -0.26 9.27
C PHE A 64 -10.18 -0.43 9.98
N HIS A 65 -10.18 -0.30 11.30
CA HIS A 65 -11.42 -0.34 12.08
C HIS A 65 -12.36 0.81 11.72
N ASN A 66 -11.78 1.99 11.45
CA ASN A 66 -12.53 3.20 11.15
C ASN A 66 -11.59 4.26 10.56
N MET A 67 -12.16 5.39 10.19
CA MET A 67 -11.38 6.49 9.62
C MET A 67 -10.34 7.04 10.59
N ALA A 68 -10.63 7.01 11.88
CA ALA A 68 -9.67 7.53 12.86
C ALA A 68 -8.38 6.71 12.85
N GLN A 69 -8.49 5.39 12.75
CA GLN A 69 -7.31 4.53 12.66
C GLN A 69 -6.54 4.77 11.36
N LEU A 70 -7.27 4.90 10.25
CA LEU A 70 -6.65 5.21 8.95
C LEU A 70 -5.89 6.53 9.02
N GLU A 71 -6.50 7.55 9.58
CA GLU A 71 -5.86 8.86 9.70
C GLU A 71 -4.61 8.80 10.58
N GLN A 72 -4.64 8.02 11.65
CA GLN A 72 -3.47 7.80 12.50
C GLN A 72 -2.35 7.11 11.72
N ALA A 73 -2.69 6.12 10.90
CA ALA A 73 -1.69 5.43 10.08
C ALA A 73 -1.05 6.40 9.08
N PHE A 74 -1.85 7.21 8.43
CA PHE A 74 -1.33 8.17 7.45
C PHE A 74 -0.54 9.29 8.12
N ALA A 75 -0.98 9.78 9.26
CA ALA A 75 -0.25 10.79 10.00
C ALA A 75 1.12 10.28 10.45
N ARG A 76 1.21 8.99 10.73
CA ARG A 76 2.46 8.36 11.15
C ARG A 76 3.52 8.38 10.06
N VAL A 77 3.10 8.34 8.78
CA VAL A 77 4.03 8.30 7.65
C VAL A 77 4.19 9.63 6.93
N VAL A 78 3.29 10.58 7.16
CA VAL A 78 3.41 11.91 6.57
C VAL A 78 4.57 12.64 7.24
N PRO A 79 5.25 13.49 6.52
CA PRO A 79 6.63 13.92 6.67
C PRO A 79 7.09 13.99 8.12
N GLN A 80 7.65 12.92 8.55
CA GLN A 80 8.14 12.76 9.91
C GLN A 80 9.57 12.32 9.84
N GLU A 81 10.26 12.49 10.94
CA GLU A 81 11.60 11.96 11.08
C GLU A 81 11.51 10.58 11.70
N GLY A 82 12.44 9.70 11.34
CA GLY A 82 12.56 8.40 11.95
C GLY A 82 12.36 7.24 10.99
N GLU A 83 12.25 6.05 11.56
CA GLU A 83 12.25 4.81 10.77
C GLU A 83 11.04 4.66 9.87
N LEU A 84 9.87 5.05 10.34
CA LEU A 84 8.67 4.88 9.56
C LEU A 84 8.68 5.80 8.35
N GLU A 85 9.22 6.99 8.49
CA GLU A 85 9.42 7.90 7.37
C GLU A 85 10.36 7.28 6.34
N LYS A 86 11.44 6.67 6.80
CA LYS A 86 12.36 5.97 5.90
C LYS A 86 11.66 4.84 5.16
N LYS A 87 10.77 4.11 5.83
CA LYS A 87 10.00 3.04 5.20
C LYS A 87 8.99 3.60 4.21
N HIS A 88 8.38 4.74 4.50
CA HIS A 88 7.47 5.41 3.58
C HIS A 88 8.22 5.85 2.32
N VAL A 89 9.41 6.40 2.47
CA VAL A 89 10.26 6.75 1.33
C VAL A 89 10.60 5.49 0.54
N SER A 90 10.88 4.38 1.22
CA SER A 90 11.14 3.11 0.55
C SER A 90 9.93 2.62 -0.22
N PHE A 91 8.72 2.78 0.33
CA PHE A 91 7.48 2.45 -0.37
C PHE A 91 7.39 3.23 -1.68
N ASN A 92 7.52 4.56 -1.62
CA ASN A 92 7.43 5.41 -2.80
C ASN A 92 8.55 5.11 -3.80
N LYS A 93 9.67 4.62 -3.33
CA LYS A 93 10.79 4.22 -4.17
C LYS A 93 10.43 3.07 -5.11
N TYR A 94 9.49 2.22 -4.72
CA TYR A 94 9.15 1.01 -5.47
C TYR A 94 8.03 1.21 -6.47
N VAL A 95 7.27 2.31 -6.40
CA VAL A 95 6.08 2.51 -7.24
C VAL A 95 6.26 3.64 -8.24
N GLU A 96 5.56 3.50 -9.37
CA GLU A 96 5.46 4.56 -10.36
C GLU A 96 4.53 5.65 -9.84
N ASP A 97 4.55 6.82 -10.50
CA ASP A 97 3.79 7.99 -10.04
C ASP A 97 2.29 7.90 -10.29
N ASP A 98 1.84 6.92 -11.08
CA ASP A 98 0.44 6.75 -11.47
C ASP A 98 -0.39 5.96 -10.48
N ILE A 99 -0.15 6.16 -9.19
CA ILE A 99 -0.89 5.47 -8.14
C ILE A 99 -2.35 5.92 -8.13
N GLN A 100 -3.26 4.94 -8.06
CA GLN A 100 -4.68 5.19 -7.91
C GLN A 100 -5.14 4.62 -6.58
N HIS A 101 -6.16 5.23 -5.99
CA HIS A 101 -6.66 4.77 -4.68
C HIS A 101 -8.16 4.92 -4.57
N ALA A 102 -8.75 4.16 -3.66
CA ALA A 102 -10.17 4.27 -3.32
C ALA A 102 -10.39 3.71 -1.91
N LEU A 103 -11.42 4.23 -1.24
CA LEU A 103 -11.81 3.74 0.07
C LEU A 103 -13.18 3.08 -0.04
N TYR A 104 -13.27 1.86 0.44
CA TYR A 104 -14.52 1.10 0.47
C TYR A 104 -14.92 0.81 1.91
N ARG A 105 -16.23 0.75 2.13
CA ARG A 105 -16.77 0.49 3.47
C ARG A 105 -17.76 -0.65 3.43
#